data_25a19351778d654870337aa1dbc0b70c
#
_entry.id   25a19351778d654870337aa1dbc0b70c
#
_cell.length_a   1.000
_cell.length_b   1.000
_cell.length_c   1.000
_cell.angle_alpha   90.00
_cell.angle_beta   90.00
_cell.angle_gamma   90.00
#
_symmetry.space_group_name_H-M   'P 1'
#
loop_
_entity.id
_entity.type
_entity.pdbx_description
1 polymer ?
#
loop_
_entity_poly.entity_id
_entity_poly.type
_entity_poly.pdbx_seq_one_letter_code
_entity_poly.pdbx_strand_id
1 'polypeptide(L)'
;MSNGVYALMSNTPFADNAGFIVGEDAVLVIDSHFNGKMGLQIIDAVRTVTDLPIRYLLNTNAFGDHVFGNYVFPADTRIIAHQSTIDSLSISTVEGIAQTMRGTVNGDLSVFNGVKLRLPDIGFDTIWSVDLGDRIVEMHWFGAGMSPHDSIVYLPKEKIAWTANLIFGAGTIPWARSGGIADYRDTLSKMAETISPNTIVPGHGKIVSGEAIQNYLSYLDEIIEQARRAELNDITAENFAAKAIIDPKYAIEPTLERLMTGFHRWNLQAAYSESKSQQTRYTDASD
;
A
#
# COMPACT_ATOMS: atom_id res chain seq x y z
N MET A 1 -5.21 19.60 1.79
CA MET A 1 -5.45 19.07 0.44
C MET A 1 -5.82 20.22 -0.50
N SER A 2 -5.66 20.02 -1.81
CA SER A 2 -6.12 21.00 -2.81
C SER A 2 -7.66 21.01 -2.90
N ASN A 3 -8.24 22.07 -3.49
CA ASN A 3 -9.67 22.11 -3.74
C ASN A 3 -10.11 20.92 -4.63
N GLY A 4 -11.21 20.27 -4.28
CA GLY A 4 -11.72 19.08 -4.97
C GLY A 4 -10.95 17.78 -4.65
N VAL A 5 -9.97 17.80 -3.76
CA VAL A 5 -9.16 16.61 -3.37
C VAL A 5 -9.37 16.33 -1.88
N TYR A 6 -9.88 15.16 -1.56
CA TYR A 6 -10.32 14.80 -0.21
C TYR A 6 -9.65 13.50 0.24
N ALA A 7 -8.96 13.54 1.37
CA ALA A 7 -8.47 12.36 2.05
C ALA A 7 -9.43 11.97 3.18
N LEU A 8 -9.86 10.74 3.17
CA LEU A 8 -10.73 10.15 4.19
C LEU A 8 -9.85 9.33 5.14
N MET A 9 -9.43 9.98 6.23
CA MET A 9 -8.54 9.38 7.20
C MET A 9 -9.30 8.41 8.10
N SER A 10 -8.87 7.16 8.08
CA SER A 10 -9.49 6.12 8.92
C SER A 10 -9.23 6.38 10.41
N ASN A 11 -10.27 6.25 11.22
CA ASN A 11 -10.18 6.20 12.68
C ASN A 11 -10.26 4.77 13.22
N THR A 12 -10.38 3.78 12.35
CA THR A 12 -10.37 2.37 12.68
C THR A 12 -8.94 1.84 12.57
N PRO A 13 -8.39 1.25 13.62
CA PRO A 13 -7.04 0.70 13.57
C PRO A 13 -6.87 -0.26 12.38
N PHE A 14 -5.78 -0.10 11.63
CA PHE A 14 -5.42 -0.94 10.47
C PHE A 14 -6.45 -0.96 9.32
N ALA A 15 -7.41 -0.06 9.29
CA ALA A 15 -8.18 0.21 8.09
C ALA A 15 -7.44 1.23 7.23
N ASP A 16 -7.46 1.02 5.92
CA ASP A 16 -6.80 1.91 4.97
C ASP A 16 -7.43 3.31 4.95
N ASN A 17 -6.62 4.31 4.60
CA ASN A 17 -7.09 5.65 4.28
C ASN A 17 -7.61 5.67 2.85
N ALA A 18 -8.86 6.03 2.69
CA ALA A 18 -9.47 6.22 1.39
C ALA A 18 -9.36 7.68 0.93
N GLY A 19 -9.91 7.98 -0.24
CA GLY A 19 -10.03 9.34 -0.71
C GLY A 19 -10.97 9.48 -1.89
N PHE A 20 -11.25 10.73 -2.26
CA PHE A 20 -11.94 10.99 -3.50
C PHE A 20 -11.50 12.33 -4.12
N ILE A 21 -11.65 12.39 -5.42
CA ILE A 21 -11.26 13.51 -6.27
C ILE A 21 -12.48 13.93 -7.07
N VAL A 22 -12.85 15.19 -6.94
CA VAL A 22 -13.97 15.81 -7.69
C VAL A 22 -13.38 16.54 -8.89
N GLY A 23 -13.76 16.12 -10.08
CA GLY A 23 -13.44 16.78 -11.35
C GLY A 23 -14.61 17.66 -11.83
N GLU A 24 -14.56 18.04 -13.11
CA GLU A 24 -15.65 18.85 -13.72
C GLU A 24 -16.94 18.03 -13.91
N ASP A 25 -16.83 16.78 -14.38
CA ASP A 25 -17.96 15.95 -14.77
C ASP A 25 -18.17 14.68 -13.94
N ALA A 26 -17.20 14.32 -13.10
CA ALA A 26 -17.20 13.05 -12.40
C ALA A 26 -16.39 13.10 -11.10
N VAL A 27 -16.65 12.10 -10.26
CA VAL A 27 -15.86 11.79 -9.08
C VAL A 27 -15.08 10.50 -9.30
N LEU A 28 -13.83 10.50 -8.87
CA LEU A 28 -12.98 9.34 -8.73
C LEU A 28 -12.75 9.05 -7.25
N VAL A 29 -12.97 7.80 -6.83
CA VAL A 29 -12.73 7.33 -5.46
C VAL A 29 -11.47 6.46 -5.42
N ILE A 30 -10.75 6.50 -4.31
CA ILE A 30 -9.53 5.71 -4.04
C ILE A 30 -9.83 4.80 -2.86
N ASP A 31 -9.81 3.49 -3.11
CA ASP A 31 -10.13 2.40 -2.21
C ASP A 31 -11.55 2.43 -1.62
N SER A 32 -12.01 1.29 -1.11
CA SER A 32 -13.41 1.10 -0.72
C SER A 32 -13.63 0.57 0.70
N HIS A 33 -12.55 0.41 1.46
CA HIS A 33 -12.54 -0.10 2.84
C HIS A 33 -13.03 -1.55 3.05
N PHE A 34 -13.13 -1.96 4.32
CA PHE A 34 -13.36 -3.32 4.85
C PHE A 34 -14.69 -3.97 4.47
N ASN A 35 -15.74 -3.18 4.21
CA ASN A 35 -17.08 -3.72 4.01
C ASN A 35 -18.02 -2.69 3.40
N GLY A 36 -19.22 -3.13 3.06
CA GLY A 36 -20.21 -2.26 2.44
C GLY A 36 -20.63 -1.08 3.30
N LYS A 37 -20.66 -1.21 4.63
CA LYS A 37 -21.00 -0.08 5.52
C LYS A 37 -19.99 1.06 5.37
N MET A 38 -18.70 0.73 5.36
CA MET A 38 -17.62 1.71 5.19
C MET A 38 -17.58 2.25 3.75
N GLY A 39 -17.82 1.40 2.75
CA GLY A 39 -17.96 1.85 1.36
C GLY A 39 -19.11 2.85 1.17
N LEU A 40 -20.26 2.62 1.83
CA LEU A 40 -21.37 3.57 1.84
C LEU A 40 -21.01 4.90 2.53
N GLN A 41 -20.21 4.88 3.59
CA GLN A 41 -19.71 6.10 4.23
C GLN A 41 -18.85 6.95 3.28
N ILE A 42 -18.06 6.31 2.40
CA ILE A 42 -17.30 7.02 1.35
C ILE A 42 -18.28 7.70 0.38
N ILE A 43 -19.30 6.97 -0.09
CA ILE A 43 -20.33 7.52 -0.99
C ILE A 43 -21.06 8.69 -0.32
N ASP A 44 -21.43 8.55 0.94
CA ASP A 44 -22.08 9.61 1.71
C ASP A 44 -21.16 10.84 1.82
N ALA A 45 -19.86 10.65 2.09
CA ALA A 45 -18.88 11.72 2.12
C ALA A 45 -18.80 12.46 0.78
N VAL A 46 -18.78 11.75 -0.34
CA VAL A 46 -18.84 12.35 -1.69
C VAL A 46 -20.11 13.19 -1.83
N ARG A 47 -21.27 12.68 -1.41
CA ARG A 47 -22.56 13.37 -1.54
C ARG A 47 -22.69 14.61 -0.65
N THR A 48 -21.87 14.75 0.39
CA THR A 48 -21.82 16.03 1.14
C THR A 48 -21.15 17.16 0.35
N VAL A 49 -20.40 16.80 -0.71
CA VAL A 49 -19.58 17.74 -1.50
C VAL A 49 -20.18 18.00 -2.89
N THR A 50 -20.71 16.97 -3.56
CA THR A 50 -21.18 17.07 -4.94
C THR A 50 -22.20 15.98 -5.29
N ASP A 51 -23.08 16.32 -6.27
CA ASP A 51 -24.01 15.37 -6.89
C ASP A 51 -23.43 14.69 -8.14
N LEU A 52 -22.21 15.02 -8.55
CA LEU A 52 -21.56 14.42 -9.72
C LEU A 52 -21.47 12.89 -9.59
N PRO A 53 -21.59 12.16 -10.71
CA PRO A 53 -21.53 10.70 -10.67
C PRO A 53 -20.15 10.20 -10.23
N ILE A 54 -20.11 9.15 -9.40
CA ILE A 54 -18.89 8.40 -9.10
C ILE A 54 -18.62 7.47 -10.27
N ARG A 55 -17.76 7.89 -11.20
CA ARG A 55 -17.48 7.10 -12.41
C ARG A 55 -16.33 6.15 -12.25
N TYR A 56 -15.40 6.44 -11.33
CA TYR A 56 -14.17 5.67 -11.16
C TYR A 56 -13.95 5.30 -9.71
N LEU A 57 -13.50 4.07 -9.48
CA LEU A 57 -13.00 3.56 -8.20
C LEU A 57 -11.66 2.89 -8.47
N LEU A 58 -10.61 3.35 -7.82
CA LEU A 58 -9.27 2.78 -7.92
C LEU A 58 -9.02 1.85 -6.74
N ASN A 59 -8.62 0.60 -6.98
CA ASN A 59 -8.15 -0.30 -5.93
C ASN A 59 -6.63 -0.39 -5.96
N THR A 60 -5.99 0.08 -4.90
CA THR A 60 -4.55 0.20 -4.82
C THR A 60 -3.83 -1.13 -4.59
N ASN A 61 -4.52 -2.13 -4.04
CA ASN A 61 -4.03 -3.51 -3.89
C ASN A 61 -5.19 -4.50 -3.70
N ALA A 62 -4.87 -5.77 -3.38
CA ALA A 62 -5.82 -6.88 -3.26
C ALA A 62 -6.28 -7.18 -1.82
N PHE A 63 -5.89 -6.37 -0.82
CA PHE A 63 -6.32 -6.62 0.56
C PHE A 63 -7.75 -6.15 0.82
N GLY A 64 -8.41 -6.79 1.77
CA GLY A 64 -9.84 -6.56 2.02
C GLY A 64 -10.18 -5.14 2.45
N ASP A 65 -9.27 -4.44 3.14
CA ASP A 65 -9.47 -3.04 3.53
C ASP A 65 -9.39 -2.05 2.35
N HIS A 66 -8.99 -2.51 1.17
CA HIS A 66 -8.98 -1.73 -0.06
C HIS A 66 -10.15 -2.05 -1.00
N VAL A 67 -10.68 -3.30 -0.95
CA VAL A 67 -11.58 -3.80 -2.00
C VAL A 67 -12.94 -4.30 -1.52
N PHE A 68 -13.12 -4.58 -0.23
CA PHE A 68 -14.33 -5.22 0.27
C PHE A 68 -15.57 -4.33 0.24
N GLY A 69 -15.42 -3.02 0.07
CA GLY A 69 -16.53 -2.10 -0.16
C GLY A 69 -16.92 -1.95 -1.64
N ASN A 70 -16.20 -2.53 -2.59
CA ASN A 70 -16.44 -2.35 -4.03
C ASN A 70 -17.89 -2.58 -4.45
N TYR A 71 -18.56 -3.56 -3.85
CA TYR A 71 -19.89 -4.02 -4.28
C TYR A 71 -21.03 -3.05 -3.98
N VAL A 72 -20.81 -2.01 -3.14
CA VAL A 72 -21.85 -1.01 -2.84
C VAL A 72 -21.81 0.19 -3.78
N PHE A 73 -20.73 0.34 -4.55
CA PHE A 73 -20.65 1.43 -5.54
C PHE A 73 -21.61 1.20 -6.71
N PRO A 74 -22.11 2.29 -7.35
CA PRO A 74 -22.99 2.19 -8.49
C PRO A 74 -22.53 1.21 -9.56
N ALA A 75 -23.45 0.55 -10.25
CA ALA A 75 -23.12 -0.47 -11.23
C ALA A 75 -22.35 0.10 -12.44
N ASP A 76 -22.52 1.37 -12.76
CA ASP A 76 -21.83 2.11 -13.82
C ASP A 76 -20.48 2.70 -13.36
N THR A 77 -20.11 2.60 -12.07
CA THR A 77 -18.76 2.92 -11.60
C THR A 77 -17.78 1.89 -12.15
N ARG A 78 -16.78 2.37 -12.90
CA ARG A 78 -15.68 1.54 -13.41
C ARG A 78 -14.63 1.37 -12.31
N ILE A 79 -14.28 0.12 -12.02
CA ILE A 79 -13.26 -0.21 -11.02
C ILE A 79 -11.96 -0.53 -11.74
N ILE A 80 -10.88 0.15 -11.37
CA ILE A 80 -9.56 0.03 -11.99
C ILE A 80 -8.57 -0.50 -10.94
N ALA A 81 -7.71 -1.44 -11.33
CA ALA A 81 -6.62 -1.94 -10.52
C ALA A 81 -5.46 -2.42 -11.40
N HIS A 82 -4.27 -2.57 -10.82
CA HIS A 82 -3.18 -3.25 -11.49
C HIS A 82 -3.56 -4.70 -11.83
N GLN A 83 -3.05 -5.25 -12.94
CA GLN A 83 -3.44 -6.60 -13.40
C GLN A 83 -3.18 -7.67 -12.33
N SER A 84 -2.06 -7.59 -11.58
CA SER A 84 -1.79 -8.53 -10.50
C SER A 84 -2.81 -8.49 -9.34
N THR A 85 -3.43 -7.33 -9.09
CA THR A 85 -4.55 -7.20 -8.14
C THR A 85 -5.76 -7.98 -8.63
N ILE A 86 -6.12 -7.84 -9.91
CA ILE A 86 -7.23 -8.57 -10.52
C ILE A 86 -6.97 -10.07 -10.49
N ASP A 87 -5.77 -10.49 -10.89
CA ASP A 87 -5.38 -11.91 -10.91
C ASP A 87 -5.48 -12.53 -9.51
N SER A 88 -4.97 -11.83 -8.50
CA SER A 88 -5.07 -12.27 -7.10
C SER A 88 -6.52 -12.39 -6.62
N LEU A 89 -7.35 -11.38 -6.90
CA LEU A 89 -8.75 -11.37 -6.49
C LEU A 89 -9.56 -12.43 -7.23
N SER A 90 -9.26 -12.72 -8.49
CA SER A 90 -10.00 -13.68 -9.32
C SER A 90 -9.93 -15.11 -8.82
N ILE A 91 -8.87 -15.47 -8.11
CA ILE A 91 -8.66 -16.81 -7.51
C ILE A 91 -8.93 -16.84 -6.01
N SER A 92 -9.33 -15.69 -5.43
CA SER A 92 -9.55 -15.54 -3.99
C SER A 92 -11.03 -15.66 -3.64
N THR A 93 -11.30 -15.99 -2.38
CA THR A 93 -12.64 -15.91 -1.78
C THR A 93 -12.67 -14.82 -0.71
N VAL A 94 -13.86 -14.32 -0.38
CA VAL A 94 -14.03 -13.35 0.72
C VAL A 94 -13.46 -13.94 2.03
N GLU A 95 -13.75 -15.21 2.31
CA GLU A 95 -13.27 -15.90 3.51
C GLU A 95 -11.75 -16.02 3.53
N GLY A 96 -11.13 -16.34 2.38
CA GLY A 96 -9.67 -16.43 2.25
C GLY A 96 -9.00 -15.10 2.52
N ILE A 97 -9.47 -14.02 1.91
CA ILE A 97 -8.95 -12.66 2.14
C ILE A 97 -9.19 -12.23 3.60
N ALA A 98 -10.40 -12.46 4.15
CA ALA A 98 -10.75 -12.14 5.53
C ALA A 98 -9.83 -12.84 6.54
N GLN A 99 -9.43 -14.10 6.30
CA GLN A 99 -8.48 -14.81 7.16
C GLN A 99 -7.11 -14.13 7.20
N THR A 100 -6.63 -13.58 6.10
CA THR A 100 -5.35 -12.84 6.09
C THR A 100 -5.40 -11.56 6.92
N MET A 101 -6.60 -11.04 7.16
CA MET A 101 -6.88 -9.83 7.93
C MET A 101 -7.32 -10.10 9.38
N ARG A 102 -7.31 -11.36 9.82
CA ARG A 102 -7.76 -11.75 11.17
C ARG A 102 -7.07 -10.95 12.29
N GLY A 103 -5.77 -10.70 12.16
CA GLY A 103 -5.01 -9.89 13.12
C GLY A 103 -5.45 -8.41 13.15
N THR A 104 -5.80 -7.87 12.00
CA THR A 104 -6.26 -6.49 11.81
C THR A 104 -7.58 -6.21 12.54
N VAL A 105 -8.48 -7.21 12.58
CA VAL A 105 -9.80 -7.10 13.22
C VAL A 105 -9.87 -7.76 14.60
N ASN A 106 -8.73 -7.97 15.26
CA ASN A 106 -8.62 -8.61 16.58
C ASN A 106 -9.34 -9.98 16.67
N GLY A 107 -9.35 -10.72 15.56
CA GLY A 107 -9.98 -12.03 15.44
C GLY A 107 -11.48 -12.01 15.14
N ASP A 108 -12.12 -10.85 15.14
CA ASP A 108 -13.56 -10.72 14.83
C ASP A 108 -13.80 -10.66 13.33
N LEU A 109 -13.92 -11.82 12.71
CA LEU A 109 -14.22 -11.91 11.26
C LEU A 109 -15.67 -11.55 10.93
N SER A 110 -16.55 -11.33 11.91
CA SER A 110 -17.94 -10.94 11.65
C SER A 110 -18.06 -9.55 10.99
N VAL A 111 -17.04 -8.72 11.08
CA VAL A 111 -16.96 -7.43 10.38
C VAL A 111 -17.05 -7.56 8.87
N PHE A 112 -16.75 -8.74 8.32
CA PHE A 112 -16.81 -9.07 6.90
C PHE A 112 -18.11 -9.77 6.48
N ASN A 113 -19.05 -9.98 7.41
CA ASN A 113 -20.31 -10.64 7.09
C ASN A 113 -21.09 -9.84 6.03
N GLY A 114 -21.55 -10.55 4.99
CA GLY A 114 -22.32 -9.96 3.89
C GLY A 114 -21.47 -9.25 2.83
N VAL A 115 -20.15 -9.24 2.95
CA VAL A 115 -19.25 -8.75 1.89
C VAL A 115 -19.43 -9.63 0.65
N LYS A 116 -19.44 -8.97 -0.52
CA LYS A 116 -19.44 -9.60 -1.83
C LYS A 116 -18.24 -9.13 -2.62
N LEU A 117 -17.48 -10.03 -3.18
CA LEU A 117 -16.34 -9.67 -4.01
C LEU A 117 -16.86 -9.14 -5.37
N ARG A 118 -16.63 -7.84 -5.63
CA ARG A 118 -16.79 -7.21 -6.93
C ARG A 118 -15.41 -6.92 -7.48
N LEU A 119 -15.04 -7.63 -8.54
CA LEU A 119 -13.73 -7.52 -9.18
C LEU A 119 -13.60 -6.18 -9.92
N PRO A 120 -12.37 -5.67 -10.09
CA PRO A 120 -12.11 -4.55 -10.98
C PRO A 120 -12.49 -4.86 -12.43
N ASP A 121 -12.96 -3.83 -13.14
CA ASP A 121 -13.41 -3.92 -14.54
C ASP A 121 -12.26 -3.72 -15.54
N ILE A 122 -11.23 -2.97 -15.12
CA ILE A 122 -10.12 -2.52 -15.98
C ILE A 122 -8.80 -2.83 -15.29
N GLY A 123 -7.96 -3.62 -15.96
CA GLY A 123 -6.57 -3.89 -15.54
C GLY A 123 -5.59 -2.95 -16.24
N PHE A 124 -4.47 -2.64 -15.58
CA PHE A 124 -3.33 -1.97 -16.20
C PHE A 124 -2.01 -2.63 -15.77
N ASP A 125 -0.94 -2.42 -16.54
CA ASP A 125 0.36 -3.05 -16.28
C ASP A 125 1.34 -2.12 -15.55
N THR A 126 1.49 -0.86 -15.99
CA THR A 126 2.46 0.09 -15.43
C THR A 126 1.85 1.40 -15.02
N ILE A 127 0.99 1.97 -15.87
CA ILE A 127 0.31 3.23 -15.64
C ILE A 127 -1.09 3.21 -16.25
N TRP A 128 -2.04 3.75 -15.51
CA TRP A 128 -3.35 4.13 -16.00
C TRP A 128 -3.60 5.60 -15.64
N SER A 129 -4.30 6.33 -16.48
CA SER A 129 -4.62 7.73 -16.23
C SER A 129 -6.01 8.10 -16.74
N VAL A 130 -6.60 9.11 -16.12
CA VAL A 130 -7.85 9.72 -16.54
C VAL A 130 -7.78 11.24 -16.38
N ASP A 131 -8.34 11.95 -17.33
CA ASP A 131 -8.64 13.38 -17.23
C ASP A 131 -10.08 13.55 -16.69
N LEU A 132 -10.21 14.23 -15.58
CA LEU A 132 -11.50 14.55 -14.94
C LEU A 132 -12.02 15.94 -15.37
N GLY A 133 -11.46 16.52 -16.46
CA GLY A 133 -11.78 17.81 -17.02
C GLY A 133 -10.80 18.91 -16.60
N ASP A 134 -10.59 19.10 -15.30
CA ASP A 134 -9.70 20.14 -14.76
C ASP A 134 -8.38 19.57 -14.19
N ARG A 135 -8.27 18.23 -14.11
CA ARG A 135 -7.11 17.54 -13.54
C ARG A 135 -6.94 16.13 -14.04
N ILE A 136 -5.68 15.73 -14.14
CA ILE A 136 -5.27 14.37 -14.47
C ILE A 136 -5.04 13.62 -13.17
N VAL A 137 -5.57 12.40 -13.10
CA VAL A 137 -5.26 11.42 -12.06
C VAL A 137 -4.54 10.26 -12.70
N GLU A 138 -3.40 9.89 -12.15
CA GLU A 138 -2.58 8.77 -12.60
C GLU A 138 -2.58 7.67 -11.55
N MET A 139 -2.58 6.42 -11.98
CA MET A 139 -2.34 5.26 -11.13
C MET A 139 -1.12 4.52 -11.64
N HIS A 140 -0.11 4.36 -10.80
CA HIS A 140 1.18 3.78 -11.16
C HIS A 140 1.43 2.48 -10.41
N TRP A 141 2.05 1.51 -11.09
CA TRP A 141 2.70 0.38 -10.47
C TRP A 141 4.20 0.42 -10.79
N PHE A 142 5.03 0.59 -9.77
CA PHE A 142 6.49 0.71 -9.90
C PHE A 142 7.22 -0.60 -9.66
N GLY A 143 6.53 -1.62 -9.17
CA GLY A 143 7.05 -2.92 -8.78
C GLY A 143 6.40 -3.42 -7.49
N ALA A 144 6.89 -4.56 -7.00
CA ALA A 144 6.45 -5.11 -5.73
C ALA A 144 6.94 -4.23 -4.56
N GLY A 145 6.08 -4.05 -3.56
CA GLY A 145 6.37 -3.33 -2.32
C GLY A 145 6.11 -4.18 -1.09
N MET A 146 5.12 -3.83 -0.27
CA MET A 146 4.63 -4.71 0.80
C MET A 146 4.11 -6.01 0.22
N SER A 147 3.48 -5.93 -0.93
CA SER A 147 2.96 -7.03 -1.74
C SER A 147 3.30 -6.84 -3.22
N PRO A 148 3.06 -7.84 -4.09
CA PRO A 148 3.19 -7.68 -5.54
C PRO A 148 2.17 -6.72 -6.18
N HIS A 149 1.16 -6.28 -5.43
CA HIS A 149 -0.01 -5.59 -5.97
C HIS A 149 -0.01 -4.08 -5.75
N ASP A 150 0.90 -3.56 -4.90
CA ASP A 150 0.83 -2.17 -4.42
C ASP A 150 0.96 -1.16 -5.55
N SER A 151 -0.11 -0.43 -5.79
CA SER A 151 -0.19 0.67 -6.75
C SER A 151 -0.40 1.98 -6.01
N ILE A 152 0.03 3.07 -6.59
CA ILE A 152 -0.16 4.40 -6.03
C ILE A 152 -1.03 5.25 -6.95
N VAL A 153 -1.75 6.20 -6.37
CA VAL A 153 -2.51 7.20 -7.11
C VAL A 153 -1.79 8.54 -6.97
N TYR A 154 -1.55 9.21 -8.08
CA TYR A 154 -0.82 10.47 -8.11
C TYR A 154 -1.58 11.56 -8.86
N LEU A 155 -1.56 12.76 -8.31
CA LEU A 155 -2.07 13.98 -8.92
C LEU A 155 -0.87 14.87 -9.26
N PRO A 156 -0.42 14.89 -10.54
CA PRO A 156 0.81 15.58 -10.93
C PRO A 156 0.78 17.08 -10.67
N LYS A 157 -0.35 17.73 -10.94
CA LYS A 157 -0.53 19.19 -10.76
C LYS A 157 -0.50 19.58 -9.27
N GLU A 158 -1.18 18.80 -8.44
CA GLU A 158 -1.29 19.03 -7.00
C GLU A 158 -0.09 18.52 -6.21
N LYS A 159 0.71 17.62 -6.81
CA LYS A 159 1.80 16.89 -6.16
C LYS A 159 1.35 16.14 -4.91
N ILE A 160 0.22 15.46 -5.02
CA ILE A 160 -0.37 14.63 -3.96
C ILE A 160 -0.36 13.18 -4.41
N ALA A 161 0.08 12.27 -3.54
CA ALA A 161 0.02 10.83 -3.80
C ALA A 161 -0.74 10.09 -2.70
N TRP A 162 -1.55 9.08 -3.09
CA TRP A 162 -2.00 8.00 -2.20
C TRP A 162 -1.10 6.81 -2.44
N THR A 163 -0.45 6.34 -1.39
CA THR A 163 0.58 5.30 -1.50
C THR A 163 0.14 3.95 -0.97
N ALA A 164 -1.08 3.86 -0.47
CA ALA A 164 -1.59 2.63 0.14
C ALA A 164 -0.53 1.99 1.06
N ASN A 165 -0.34 0.68 0.96
CA ASN A 165 0.61 -0.04 1.80
C ASN A 165 2.08 0.13 1.42
N LEU A 166 2.38 0.86 0.33
CA LEU A 166 3.76 1.16 -0.05
C LEU A 166 4.43 2.14 0.96
N ILE A 167 3.65 3.03 1.58
CA ILE A 167 4.08 3.86 2.73
C ILE A 167 2.95 3.84 3.76
N PHE A 168 3.23 3.24 4.92
CA PHE A 168 2.22 3.08 5.99
C PHE A 168 1.88 4.38 6.70
N GLY A 169 2.79 5.35 6.79
CA GLY A 169 2.52 6.62 7.45
C GLY A 169 3.62 7.13 8.37
N ALA A 170 3.31 8.17 9.13
CA ALA A 170 4.23 8.76 10.08
C ALA A 170 4.64 7.78 11.18
N GLY A 171 5.92 7.76 11.52
CA GLY A 171 6.43 6.93 12.61
C GLY A 171 6.39 5.43 12.33
N THR A 172 6.45 5.04 11.05
CA THR A 172 6.48 3.64 10.61
C THR A 172 7.72 3.34 9.77
N ILE A 173 8.01 2.06 9.61
CA ILE A 173 8.99 1.51 8.66
C ILE A 173 8.29 0.66 7.61
N PRO A 174 8.93 0.37 6.45
CA PRO A 174 8.41 -0.58 5.48
C PRO A 174 8.12 -1.95 6.09
N TRP A 175 7.18 -2.69 5.51
CA TRP A 175 6.98 -4.10 5.80
C TRP A 175 6.98 -4.91 4.51
N ALA A 176 8.08 -5.60 4.20
CA ALA A 176 8.17 -6.47 3.04
C ALA A 176 7.48 -7.82 3.31
N ARG A 177 6.14 -7.79 3.35
CA ARG A 177 5.32 -8.96 3.68
C ARG A 177 5.48 -10.09 2.67
N SER A 178 5.42 -9.77 1.38
CA SER A 178 5.50 -10.73 0.28
C SER A 178 6.13 -10.18 -1.01
N GLY A 179 6.56 -8.92 -1.00
CA GLY A 179 7.13 -8.25 -2.17
C GLY A 179 8.65 -8.39 -2.31
N GLY A 180 9.33 -8.83 -1.24
CA GLY A 180 10.80 -8.86 -1.18
C GLY A 180 11.43 -7.52 -0.76
N ILE A 181 12.59 -7.57 -0.11
CA ILE A 181 13.29 -6.38 0.39
C ILE A 181 13.95 -5.61 -0.77
N ALA A 182 14.67 -6.31 -1.63
CA ALA A 182 15.35 -5.71 -2.78
C ALA A 182 14.34 -5.14 -3.79
N ASP A 183 13.28 -5.87 -4.09
CA ASP A 183 12.22 -5.41 -5.00
C ASP A 183 11.50 -4.18 -4.44
N TYR A 184 11.22 -4.15 -3.14
CA TYR A 184 10.59 -3.00 -2.49
C TYR A 184 11.49 -1.75 -2.56
N ARG A 185 12.77 -1.94 -2.28
CA ARG A 185 13.77 -0.87 -2.41
C ARG A 185 13.80 -0.29 -3.83
N ASP A 186 13.83 -1.16 -4.85
CA ASP A 186 13.86 -0.77 -6.26
C ASP A 186 12.56 -0.08 -6.68
N THR A 187 11.43 -0.55 -6.18
CA THR A 187 10.10 0.07 -6.38
C THR A 187 10.08 1.50 -5.88
N LEU A 188 10.55 1.75 -4.64
CA LEU A 188 10.62 3.10 -4.08
C LEU A 188 11.62 3.99 -4.81
N SER A 189 12.74 3.43 -5.30
CA SER A 189 13.72 4.17 -6.11
C SER A 189 13.08 4.66 -7.42
N LYS A 190 12.42 3.76 -8.16
CA LYS A 190 11.69 4.11 -9.39
C LYS A 190 10.59 5.15 -9.12
N MET A 191 9.87 4.99 -8.01
CA MET A 191 8.87 5.97 -7.58
C MET A 191 9.50 7.35 -7.37
N ALA A 192 10.61 7.44 -6.62
CA ALA A 192 11.31 8.69 -6.32
C ALA A 192 11.88 9.38 -7.58
N GLU A 193 12.29 8.60 -8.59
CA GLU A 193 12.80 9.09 -9.86
C GLU A 193 11.68 9.60 -10.78
N THR A 194 10.48 9.02 -10.66
CA THR A 194 9.38 9.27 -11.60
C THR A 194 8.42 10.35 -11.12
N ILE A 195 8.10 10.36 -9.82
CA ILE A 195 7.16 11.31 -9.23
C ILE A 195 7.76 12.04 -8.02
N SER A 196 7.27 13.24 -7.78
CA SER A 196 7.77 14.11 -6.70
C SER A 196 6.61 14.65 -5.88
N PRO A 197 5.92 13.81 -5.08
CA PRO A 197 4.81 14.28 -4.26
C PRO A 197 5.32 15.18 -3.12
N ASN A 198 4.63 16.30 -2.90
CA ASN A 198 4.84 17.13 -1.71
C ASN A 198 4.07 16.56 -0.51
N THR A 199 2.93 15.95 -0.78
CA THR A 199 2.02 15.39 0.22
C THR A 199 1.72 13.94 -0.13
N ILE A 200 1.85 13.07 0.87
CA ILE A 200 1.49 11.65 0.76
C ILE A 200 0.35 11.36 1.73
N VAL A 201 -0.74 10.83 1.20
CA VAL A 201 -1.77 10.12 1.97
C VAL A 201 -1.34 8.66 2.03
N PRO A 202 -0.84 8.20 3.17
CA PRO A 202 -0.38 6.82 3.32
C PRO A 202 -1.55 5.86 3.46
N GLY A 203 -1.29 4.55 3.36
CA GLY A 203 -2.32 3.55 3.60
C GLY A 203 -2.93 3.66 4.99
N HIS A 204 -2.10 3.92 6.00
CA HIS A 204 -2.56 4.00 7.38
C HIS A 204 -2.00 5.22 8.10
N GLY A 205 -2.74 5.72 9.09
CA GLY A 205 -2.27 6.81 9.94
C GLY A 205 -2.28 8.19 9.28
N LYS A 206 -1.39 9.06 9.71
CA LYS A 206 -1.43 10.50 9.35
C LYS A 206 -0.74 10.77 8.01
N ILE A 207 -1.22 11.82 7.32
CA ILE A 207 -0.57 12.39 6.13
C ILE A 207 0.89 12.75 6.44
N VAL A 208 1.78 12.49 5.49
CA VAL A 208 3.21 12.76 5.57
C VAL A 208 3.70 13.59 4.38
N SER A 209 4.92 14.12 4.49
CA SER A 209 5.59 14.77 3.35
C SER A 209 6.19 13.74 2.40
N GLY A 210 6.57 14.18 1.19
CA GLY A 210 7.27 13.33 0.22
C GLY A 210 8.62 12.77 0.73
N GLU A 211 9.20 13.37 1.78
CA GLU A 211 10.43 12.88 2.44
C GLU A 211 10.29 11.46 3.00
N ALA A 212 9.05 11.00 3.25
CA ALA A 212 8.80 9.64 3.69
C ALA A 212 9.37 8.58 2.73
N ILE A 213 9.43 8.87 1.42
CA ILE A 213 10.03 7.97 0.42
C ILE A 213 11.51 7.76 0.74
N GLN A 214 12.26 8.83 1.01
CA GLN A 214 13.69 8.76 1.33
C GLN A 214 13.96 8.08 2.67
N ASN A 215 13.09 8.28 3.66
CA ASN A 215 13.19 7.59 4.95
C ASN A 215 13.03 6.08 4.79
N TYR A 216 12.08 5.67 3.95
CA TYR A 216 11.84 4.25 3.65
C TYR A 216 12.99 3.64 2.85
N LEU A 217 13.51 4.34 1.83
CA LEU A 217 14.69 3.92 1.06
C LEU A 217 15.91 3.75 1.98
N SER A 218 16.18 4.73 2.83
CA SER A 218 17.30 4.67 3.77
C SER A 218 17.21 3.47 4.71
N TYR A 219 16.01 3.16 5.19
CA TYR A 219 15.78 1.97 6.02
C TYR A 219 16.05 0.66 5.26
N LEU A 220 15.54 0.54 4.02
CA LEU A 220 15.74 -0.67 3.22
C LEU A 220 17.21 -0.87 2.83
N ASP A 221 17.91 0.19 2.42
CA ASP A 221 19.35 0.15 2.15
C ASP A 221 20.14 -0.31 3.38
N GLU A 222 19.78 0.18 4.57
CA GLU A 222 20.45 -0.18 5.82
C GLU A 222 20.26 -1.65 6.19
N ILE A 223 19.04 -2.18 6.10
CA ILE A 223 18.79 -3.58 6.44
C ILE A 223 19.40 -4.56 5.42
N ILE A 224 19.46 -4.19 4.14
CA ILE A 224 20.16 -4.97 3.09
C ILE A 224 21.65 -5.07 3.45
N GLU A 225 22.30 -3.96 3.78
CA GLU A 225 23.71 -3.94 4.15
C GLU A 225 23.97 -4.67 5.48
N GLN A 226 23.08 -4.54 6.46
CA GLN A 226 23.19 -5.29 7.73
C GLN A 226 23.09 -6.80 7.50
N ALA A 227 22.16 -7.25 6.64
CA ALA A 227 21.98 -8.65 6.30
C ALA A 227 23.25 -9.22 5.62
N ARG A 228 23.79 -8.48 4.64
CA ARG A 228 25.05 -8.85 3.96
C ARG A 228 26.22 -9.00 4.94
N ARG A 229 26.36 -8.04 5.89
CA ARG A 229 27.40 -8.13 6.93
C ARG A 229 27.20 -9.29 7.87
N ALA A 230 25.96 -9.60 8.25
CA ALA A 230 25.65 -10.73 9.12
C ALA A 230 26.03 -12.05 8.45
N GLU A 231 25.74 -12.19 7.17
CA GLU A 231 26.12 -13.36 6.38
C GLU A 231 27.64 -13.53 6.28
N LEU A 232 28.37 -12.46 5.94
CA LEU A 232 29.84 -12.48 5.85
C LEU A 232 30.54 -12.82 7.18
N ASN A 233 29.87 -12.64 8.31
CA ASN A 233 30.38 -12.97 9.64
C ASN A 233 29.78 -14.26 10.22
N ASP A 234 29.15 -15.11 9.38
CA ASP A 234 28.53 -16.39 9.77
C ASP A 234 27.50 -16.26 10.89
N ILE A 235 26.83 -15.08 11.02
CA ILE A 235 25.74 -14.88 11.96
C ILE A 235 24.47 -15.52 11.38
N THR A 236 23.82 -16.41 12.14
CA THR A 236 22.57 -17.03 11.67
C THR A 236 21.44 -16.03 11.55
N ALA A 237 20.45 -16.29 10.67
CA ALA A 237 19.28 -15.44 10.51
C ALA A 237 18.52 -15.19 11.82
N GLU A 238 18.42 -16.23 12.68
CA GLU A 238 17.77 -16.14 13.98
C GLU A 238 18.52 -15.17 14.92
N ASN A 239 19.84 -15.33 15.04
CA ASN A 239 20.68 -14.47 15.87
C ASN A 239 20.72 -13.02 15.34
N PHE A 240 20.68 -12.85 14.03
CA PHE A 240 20.62 -11.55 13.39
C PHE A 240 19.28 -10.84 13.73
N ALA A 241 18.16 -11.50 13.52
CA ALA A 241 16.84 -10.94 13.81
C ALA A 241 16.56 -10.79 15.32
N ALA A 242 17.16 -11.62 16.19
CA ALA A 242 16.97 -11.53 17.64
C ALA A 242 17.53 -10.24 18.25
N LYS A 243 18.58 -9.68 17.64
CA LYS A 243 19.23 -8.43 18.10
C LYS A 243 18.65 -7.17 17.46
N ALA A 244 17.49 -7.30 16.80
CA ALA A 244 16.86 -6.26 16.03
C ALA A 244 16.43 -5.08 16.90
N ILE A 245 17.11 -3.95 16.77
CA ILE A 245 16.74 -2.66 17.34
C ILE A 245 16.57 -1.71 16.15
N ILE A 246 15.40 -1.10 16.06
CA ILE A 246 15.16 -0.05 15.05
C ILE A 246 15.96 1.19 15.45
N ASP A 247 16.74 1.73 14.53
CA ASP A 247 17.49 2.96 14.77
C ASP A 247 16.53 4.09 15.18
N PRO A 248 16.79 4.78 16.30
CA PRO A 248 15.96 5.90 16.77
C PRO A 248 15.74 7.01 15.75
N LYS A 249 16.63 7.15 14.73
CA LYS A 249 16.46 8.12 13.64
C LYS A 249 15.16 7.95 12.84
N TYR A 250 14.58 6.74 12.83
CA TYR A 250 13.30 6.45 12.15
C TYR A 250 12.09 6.94 12.95
N ALA A 251 12.30 7.48 14.17
CA ALA A 251 11.28 8.16 14.97
C ALA A 251 9.95 7.41 15.06
N ILE A 252 10.02 6.11 15.41
CA ILE A 252 8.84 5.24 15.49
C ILE A 252 7.80 5.85 16.46
N GLU A 253 6.54 5.88 16.03
CA GLU A 253 5.42 6.27 16.88
C GLU A 253 5.32 5.32 18.08
N PRO A 254 5.37 5.80 19.34
CA PRO A 254 5.41 4.93 20.53
C PRO A 254 4.27 3.91 20.59
N THR A 255 3.09 4.28 20.13
CA THR A 255 1.92 3.38 20.09
C THR A 255 2.07 2.25 19.08
N LEU A 256 2.97 2.38 18.11
CA LEU A 256 3.26 1.39 17.06
C LEU A 256 4.54 0.60 17.31
N GLU A 257 5.30 0.88 18.38
CA GLU A 257 6.62 0.29 18.63
C GLU A 257 6.62 -1.25 18.56
N ARG A 258 5.65 -1.88 19.21
CA ARG A 258 5.51 -3.36 19.20
C ARG A 258 5.28 -3.89 17.77
N LEU A 259 4.44 -3.22 16.99
CA LEU A 259 4.13 -3.61 15.61
C LEU A 259 5.36 -3.41 14.71
N MET A 260 6.00 -2.26 14.80
CA MET A 260 7.18 -1.94 14.02
C MET A 260 8.36 -2.84 14.35
N THR A 261 8.52 -3.23 15.61
CA THR A 261 9.52 -4.25 16.01
C THR A 261 9.23 -5.60 15.33
N GLY A 262 7.97 -5.97 15.19
CA GLY A 262 7.55 -7.16 14.46
C GLY A 262 7.90 -7.07 12.97
N PHE A 263 7.60 -5.95 12.33
CA PHE A 263 7.95 -5.68 10.92
C PHE A 263 9.45 -5.69 10.71
N HIS A 264 10.19 -5.07 11.61
CA HIS A 264 11.65 -5.01 11.51
C HIS A 264 12.29 -6.40 11.59
N ARG A 265 11.86 -7.26 12.52
CA ARG A 265 12.33 -8.65 12.61
C ARG A 265 12.03 -9.44 11.34
N TRP A 266 10.81 -9.29 10.81
CA TRP A 266 10.42 -9.89 9.53
C TRP A 266 11.34 -9.45 8.39
N ASN A 267 11.54 -8.14 8.27
CA ASN A 267 12.37 -7.55 7.23
C ASN A 267 13.81 -8.01 7.30
N LEU A 268 14.39 -8.13 8.50
CA LEU A 268 15.75 -8.63 8.68
C LEU A 268 15.89 -10.09 8.25
N GLN A 269 14.89 -10.94 8.56
CA GLN A 269 14.88 -12.33 8.11
C GLN A 269 14.74 -12.43 6.60
N ALA A 270 13.89 -11.61 5.99
CA ALA A 270 13.71 -11.56 4.54
C ALA A 270 15.01 -11.10 3.84
N ALA A 271 15.61 -10.00 4.29
CA ALA A 271 16.85 -9.47 3.74
C ALA A 271 18.01 -10.49 3.84
N TYR A 272 18.11 -11.21 4.96
CA TYR A 272 19.12 -12.25 5.12
C TYR A 272 18.92 -13.44 4.17
N SER A 273 17.66 -13.83 3.96
CA SER A 273 17.33 -14.93 3.03
C SER A 273 17.62 -14.54 1.57
N GLU A 274 17.37 -13.30 1.20
CA GLU A 274 17.66 -12.77 -0.13
C GLU A 274 19.18 -12.66 -0.37
N SER A 275 19.97 -12.22 0.62
CA SER A 275 21.43 -12.14 0.55
C SER A 275 22.03 -13.52 0.22
N LYS A 276 21.63 -14.56 0.93
CA LYS A 276 22.06 -15.94 0.66
C LYS A 276 21.68 -16.43 -0.74
N SER A 277 20.49 -16.15 -1.21
CA SER A 277 20.04 -16.60 -2.53
C SER A 277 20.81 -15.94 -3.67
N GLN A 278 21.27 -14.72 -3.48
CA GLN A 278 22.12 -14.02 -4.46
C GLN A 278 23.52 -14.60 -4.53
N GLN A 279 24.14 -14.94 -3.41
CA GLN A 279 25.48 -15.58 -3.40
C GLN A 279 25.47 -16.94 -4.09
N THR A 280 24.46 -17.78 -3.86
CA THR A 280 24.34 -19.09 -4.52
C THR A 280 24.30 -18.96 -6.05
N ARG A 281 23.61 -17.94 -6.58
CA ARG A 281 23.56 -17.67 -8.03
C ARG A 281 24.90 -17.22 -8.62
N TYR A 282 25.73 -16.53 -7.84
CA TYR A 282 27.07 -16.09 -8.30
C TYR A 282 28.10 -17.21 -8.25
N THR A 283 28.01 -18.13 -7.29
CA THR A 283 28.91 -19.30 -7.21
C THR A 283 28.63 -20.35 -8.29
N ASP A 284 27.33 -20.57 -8.62
CA ASP A 284 26.93 -21.49 -9.70
C ASP A 284 27.22 -20.96 -11.12
N ALA A 285 27.42 -19.65 -11.28
CA ALA A 285 27.76 -19.03 -12.55
C ALA A 285 29.27 -18.92 -12.82
N SER A 286 30.09 -19.33 -11.86
CA SER A 286 31.57 -19.30 -11.93
C SER A 286 32.22 -20.69 -12.07
N ASP A 287 31.45 -21.78 -12.11
CA ASP A 287 31.82 -23.14 -12.45
C ASP A 287 31.34 -23.49 -13.87
#